data_0bc997d277ba8b47d1ca70c9f60a7d68
#
_entry.id   0bc997d277ba8b47d1ca70c9f60a7d68
#
_cell.length_a   1.000
_cell.length_b   1.000
_cell.length_c   1.000
_cell.angle_alpha   90.00
_cell.angle_beta   90.00
_cell.angle_gamma   90.00
#
_symmetry.space_group_name_H-M   'P 1'
#
loop_
_entity.id
_entity.type
_entity.pdbx_description
1 polymer ?
#
loop_
_entity_poly.entity_id
_entity_poly.type
_entity_poly.pdbx_seq_one_letter_code
_entity_poly.pdbx_strand_id
1 'polypeptide(L)'
;MHWIFEPGFFSSEPVRVAIWTGALVAAVSALVGMFTVIRGQSFGGHALTDVSTAGGSGALLIGMIPLVGFVAGGVVGAGIMDALGVRRARGRDLATGIVLGAATGFAALFLYLDTTTGATTGASQQILFGSIFVLQTSTIPFILVLGGLALGLVAFLYRPLLLSSVSDEIARARGVPVRAVGVLYMLALAISVGMSSLVIGTILSTALLIGPAAVALRLTKQMRWAILLAVLIGIGATWLGVLLAYDSYYWGSARNGWPVSFFIVAIVFLTYLASGMPRLLSGRRGVSARLSNSLVGDPVDD
;
A
#
# COMPACT_ATOMS: atom_id res chain seq x y z
N MET A 1 -25.63 -23.14 8.32
CA MET A 1 -25.04 -21.88 7.95
C MET A 1 -23.54 -22.09 7.84
N HIS A 2 -22.98 -22.08 6.64
CA HIS A 2 -21.55 -22.08 6.43
C HIS A 2 -21.09 -20.62 6.57
N TRP A 3 -20.22 -20.34 7.53
CA TRP A 3 -19.74 -18.98 7.80
C TRP A 3 -18.50 -18.64 6.96
N ILE A 4 -17.85 -19.63 6.37
CA ILE A 4 -16.62 -19.53 5.59
C ILE A 4 -16.68 -20.56 4.46
N PHE A 5 -16.22 -20.18 3.25
CA PHE A 5 -16.21 -20.98 2.02
C PHE A 5 -17.60 -21.34 1.48
N GLU A 6 -18.39 -20.34 1.18
CA GLU A 6 -19.67 -20.57 0.49
C GLU A 6 -19.46 -21.23 -0.89
N PRO A 7 -20.37 -22.13 -1.31
CA PRO A 7 -20.27 -22.84 -2.58
C PRO A 7 -20.18 -21.88 -3.77
N GLY A 8 -19.27 -22.14 -4.69
CA GLY A 8 -19.10 -21.32 -5.92
C GLY A 8 -17.97 -20.30 -5.86
N PHE A 9 -17.27 -20.14 -4.74
CA PHE A 9 -16.14 -19.17 -4.61
C PHE A 9 -15.14 -19.32 -5.76
N PHE A 10 -14.57 -20.50 -5.98
CA PHE A 10 -13.61 -20.75 -7.05
C PHE A 10 -14.21 -20.85 -8.45
N SER A 11 -15.52 -21.07 -8.57
CA SER A 11 -16.21 -21.15 -9.85
C SER A 11 -16.58 -19.79 -10.41
N SER A 12 -16.64 -18.77 -9.56
CA SER A 12 -16.98 -17.41 -9.93
C SER A 12 -15.83 -16.74 -10.70
N GLU A 13 -16.09 -16.28 -11.94
CA GLU A 13 -15.11 -15.56 -12.74
C GLU A 13 -14.61 -14.26 -12.05
N PRO A 14 -15.47 -13.40 -11.48
CA PRO A 14 -15.04 -12.22 -10.74
C PRO A 14 -14.08 -12.53 -9.59
N VAL A 15 -14.30 -13.63 -8.87
CA VAL A 15 -13.44 -14.06 -7.76
C VAL A 15 -12.06 -14.49 -8.29
N ARG A 16 -12.01 -15.28 -9.36
CA ARG A 16 -10.73 -15.69 -9.95
C ARG A 16 -9.92 -14.49 -10.43
N VAL A 17 -10.58 -13.54 -11.11
CA VAL A 17 -9.95 -12.28 -11.53
C VAL A 17 -9.44 -11.52 -10.32
N ALA A 18 -10.23 -11.38 -9.26
CA ALA A 18 -9.87 -10.70 -8.03
C ALA A 18 -8.66 -11.35 -7.34
N ILE A 19 -8.59 -12.68 -7.27
CA ILE A 19 -7.48 -13.42 -6.66
C ILE A 19 -6.16 -13.15 -7.39
N TRP A 20 -6.15 -13.24 -8.73
CA TRP A 20 -4.93 -13.06 -9.52
C TRP A 20 -4.49 -11.59 -9.61
N THR A 21 -5.41 -10.68 -9.94
CA THR A 21 -5.10 -9.25 -10.00
C THR A 21 -4.75 -8.70 -8.62
N GLY A 22 -5.49 -9.08 -7.60
CA GLY A 22 -5.21 -8.71 -6.21
C GLY A 22 -3.85 -9.22 -5.72
N ALA A 23 -3.47 -10.46 -6.03
CA ALA A 23 -2.15 -11.00 -5.69
C ALA A 23 -1.01 -10.22 -6.36
N LEU A 24 -1.14 -9.91 -7.65
CA LEU A 24 -0.16 -9.11 -8.37
C LEU A 24 -0.02 -7.73 -7.76
N VAL A 25 -1.13 -7.03 -7.55
CA VAL A 25 -1.15 -5.68 -6.96
C VAL A 25 -0.56 -5.71 -5.55
N ALA A 26 -0.91 -6.71 -4.74
CA ALA A 26 -0.35 -6.88 -3.39
C ALA A 26 1.16 -7.12 -3.42
N ALA A 27 1.66 -7.95 -4.34
CA ALA A 27 3.09 -8.21 -4.48
C ALA A 27 3.86 -6.94 -4.90
N VAL A 28 3.35 -6.21 -5.89
CA VAL A 28 3.95 -4.94 -6.34
C VAL A 28 3.94 -3.93 -5.21
N SER A 29 2.79 -3.73 -4.54
CA SER A 29 2.65 -2.76 -3.45
C SER A 29 3.55 -3.10 -2.26
N ALA A 30 3.62 -4.37 -1.86
CA ALA A 30 4.48 -4.81 -0.76
C ALA A 30 5.98 -4.61 -1.07
N LEU A 31 6.41 -4.91 -2.31
CA LEU A 31 7.80 -4.74 -2.73
C LEU A 31 8.19 -3.25 -2.80
N VAL A 32 7.37 -2.42 -3.44
CA VAL A 32 7.58 -0.97 -3.52
C VAL A 32 7.48 -0.36 -2.13
N GLY A 33 6.48 -0.77 -1.34
CA GLY A 33 6.26 -0.32 0.03
C GLY A 33 7.43 -0.61 0.96
N MET A 34 8.16 -1.71 0.75
CA MET A 34 9.37 -2.02 1.51
C MET A 34 10.38 -0.87 1.43
N PHE A 35 10.67 -0.38 0.22
CA PHE A 35 11.57 0.75 0.04
C PHE A 35 10.95 2.08 0.49
N THR A 36 9.63 2.23 0.38
CA THR A 36 8.89 3.40 0.91
C THR A 36 9.12 3.54 2.41
N VAL A 37 8.98 2.43 3.16
CA VAL A 37 9.15 2.42 4.62
C VAL A 37 10.62 2.64 5.00
N ILE A 38 11.57 1.93 4.37
CA ILE A 38 12.99 2.04 4.69
C ILE A 38 13.54 3.46 4.41
N ARG A 39 13.06 4.11 3.36
CA ARG A 39 13.43 5.49 3.01
C ARG A 39 12.70 6.55 3.83
N GLY A 40 11.81 6.16 4.74
CA GLY A 40 10.99 7.08 5.54
C GLY A 40 10.05 7.94 4.69
N GLN A 41 9.58 7.41 3.55
CA GLN A 41 8.71 8.11 2.59
C GLN A 41 7.25 7.66 2.68
N SER A 42 6.84 7.06 3.79
CA SER A 42 5.47 6.56 3.97
C SER A 42 4.41 7.65 3.81
N PHE A 43 4.65 8.84 4.34
CA PHE A 43 3.76 9.98 4.19
C PHE A 43 3.73 10.49 2.74
N GLY A 44 4.88 10.50 2.05
CA GLY A 44 4.95 10.79 0.62
C GLY A 44 4.21 9.79 -0.25
N GLY A 45 4.26 8.50 0.10
CA GLY A 45 3.47 7.46 -0.56
C GLY A 45 1.96 7.69 -0.43
N HIS A 46 1.50 8.13 0.75
CA HIS A 46 0.10 8.48 0.97
C HIS A 46 -0.33 9.71 0.13
N ALA A 47 0.47 10.77 0.15
CA ALA A 47 0.19 11.95 -0.68
C ALA A 47 0.13 11.61 -2.18
N LEU A 48 1.01 10.71 -2.64
CA LEU A 48 0.99 10.24 -4.02
C LEU A 48 -0.27 9.45 -4.35
N THR A 49 -0.82 8.70 -3.38
CA THR A 49 -2.11 8.03 -3.53
C THR A 49 -3.23 9.04 -3.79
N ASP A 50 -3.27 10.15 -3.04
CA ASP A 50 -4.28 11.17 -3.19
C ASP A 50 -4.15 11.93 -4.53
N VAL A 51 -2.92 12.21 -4.97
CA VAL A 51 -2.70 12.79 -6.32
C VAL A 51 -3.13 11.82 -7.42
N SER A 52 -2.83 10.53 -7.26
CA SER A 52 -3.33 9.49 -8.17
C SER A 52 -4.86 9.46 -8.18
N THR A 53 -5.50 9.61 -7.01
CA THR A 53 -6.95 9.66 -6.88
C THR A 53 -7.55 10.85 -7.63
N ALA A 54 -6.95 12.04 -7.49
CA ALA A 54 -7.36 13.21 -8.26
C ALA A 54 -7.24 12.97 -9.77
N GLY A 55 -6.16 12.30 -10.21
CA GLY A 55 -5.99 11.90 -11.61
C GLY A 55 -7.05 10.89 -12.06
N GLY A 56 -7.32 9.85 -11.27
CA GLY A 56 -8.31 8.82 -11.59
C GLY A 56 -9.74 9.35 -11.65
N SER A 57 -10.13 10.19 -10.67
CA SER A 57 -11.45 10.85 -10.65
C SER A 57 -11.59 11.88 -11.78
N GLY A 58 -10.53 12.63 -12.08
CA GLY A 58 -10.51 13.54 -13.23
C GLY A 58 -10.66 12.81 -14.57
N ALA A 59 -9.99 11.67 -14.76
CA ALA A 59 -10.15 10.86 -15.96
C ALA A 59 -11.58 10.32 -16.12
N LEU A 60 -12.18 9.86 -15.03
CA LEU A 60 -13.56 9.40 -15.01
C LEU A 60 -14.53 10.51 -15.44
N LEU A 61 -14.37 11.72 -14.91
CA LEU A 61 -15.20 12.89 -15.23
C LEU A 61 -15.20 13.22 -16.73
N ILE A 62 -14.09 12.99 -17.44
CA ILE A 62 -13.96 13.21 -18.88
C ILE A 62 -14.20 11.94 -19.71
N GLY A 63 -14.72 10.87 -19.10
CA GLY A 63 -15.04 9.60 -19.80
C GLY A 63 -13.84 8.75 -20.21
N MET A 64 -12.67 8.99 -19.62
CA MET A 64 -11.47 8.18 -19.84
C MET A 64 -11.38 6.99 -18.86
N ILE A 65 -10.55 6.01 -19.20
CA ILE A 65 -10.29 4.85 -18.34
C ILE A 65 -9.61 5.34 -17.04
N PRO A 66 -10.20 5.10 -15.85
CA PRO A 66 -9.66 5.59 -14.58
C PRO A 66 -8.21 5.18 -14.31
N LEU A 67 -7.80 3.98 -14.75
CA LEU A 67 -6.41 3.51 -14.60
C LEU A 67 -5.39 4.46 -15.21
N VAL A 68 -5.68 5.00 -16.40
CA VAL A 68 -4.81 5.97 -17.07
C VAL A 68 -4.69 7.23 -16.21
N GLY A 69 -5.80 7.71 -15.68
CA GLY A 69 -5.82 8.86 -14.78
C GLY A 69 -5.07 8.62 -13.48
N PHE A 70 -5.24 7.48 -12.85
CA PHE A 70 -4.51 7.10 -11.64
C PHE A 70 -2.99 7.09 -11.88
N VAL A 71 -2.53 6.46 -12.96
CA VAL A 71 -1.09 6.37 -13.26
C VAL A 71 -0.54 7.74 -13.69
N ALA A 72 -1.24 8.46 -14.56
CA ALA A 72 -0.83 9.79 -15.01
C ALA A 72 -0.79 10.79 -13.83
N GLY A 73 -1.82 10.81 -12.98
CA GLY A 73 -1.85 11.60 -11.76
C GLY A 73 -0.69 11.27 -10.83
N GLY A 74 -0.41 9.98 -10.62
CA GLY A 74 0.73 9.52 -9.83
C GLY A 74 2.08 9.98 -10.40
N VAL A 75 2.27 9.90 -11.72
CA VAL A 75 3.51 10.37 -12.39
C VAL A 75 3.66 11.89 -12.27
N VAL A 76 2.60 12.64 -12.51
CA VAL A 76 2.58 14.10 -12.34
C VAL A 76 2.84 14.47 -10.88
N GLY A 77 2.18 13.79 -9.94
CA GLY A 77 2.40 13.97 -8.51
C GLY A 77 3.82 13.69 -8.07
N ALA A 78 4.43 12.60 -8.57
CA ALA A 78 5.82 12.29 -8.31
C ALA A 78 6.76 13.41 -8.83
N GLY A 79 6.47 13.98 -10.00
CA GLY A 79 7.21 15.13 -10.55
C GLY A 79 7.06 16.39 -9.71
N ILE A 80 5.83 16.72 -9.28
CA ILE A 80 5.55 17.86 -8.38
C ILE A 80 6.29 17.68 -7.05
N MET A 81 6.19 16.51 -6.44
CA MET A 81 6.86 16.21 -5.18
C MET A 81 8.39 16.28 -5.29
N ASP A 82 8.97 15.87 -6.43
CA ASP A 82 10.40 16.02 -6.69
C ASP A 82 10.81 17.50 -6.83
N ALA A 83 10.03 18.27 -7.58
CA ALA A 83 10.24 19.71 -7.78
C ALA A 83 10.15 20.51 -6.46
N LEU A 84 9.20 20.15 -5.59
CA LEU A 84 9.05 20.74 -4.26
C LEU A 84 10.10 20.27 -3.24
N GLY A 85 10.99 19.38 -3.64
CA GLY A 85 12.11 18.93 -2.81
C GLY A 85 11.70 17.97 -1.67
N VAL A 86 10.62 17.22 -1.83
CA VAL A 86 10.15 16.19 -0.86
C VAL A 86 11.25 15.15 -0.52
N ARG A 87 12.28 15.05 -1.35
CA ARG A 87 13.47 14.21 -1.07
C ARG A 87 14.40 14.80 -0.01
N ARG A 88 14.30 16.09 0.29
CA ARG A 88 15.12 16.74 1.31
C ARG A 88 14.47 16.52 2.68
N ALA A 89 15.24 16.09 3.68
CA ALA A 89 14.72 15.82 5.02
C ALA A 89 14.04 17.05 5.66
N ARG A 90 14.56 18.25 5.37
CA ARG A 90 14.04 19.50 5.92
C ARG A 90 12.87 20.02 5.06
N GLY A 91 11.70 20.18 5.64
CA GLY A 91 10.50 20.68 4.96
C GLY A 91 9.72 19.64 4.15
N ARG A 92 10.18 18.38 4.12
CA ARG A 92 9.53 17.30 3.37
C ARG A 92 8.07 17.12 3.78
N ASP A 93 7.81 17.07 5.07
CA ASP A 93 6.48 16.76 5.60
C ASP A 93 5.50 17.92 5.33
N LEU A 94 5.98 19.17 5.39
CA LEU A 94 5.18 20.34 5.02
C LEU A 94 4.80 20.33 3.53
N ALA A 95 5.79 20.15 2.64
CA ALA A 95 5.53 20.09 1.21
C ALA A 95 4.59 18.92 0.85
N THR A 96 4.81 17.76 1.46
CA THR A 96 3.94 16.59 1.27
C THR A 96 2.52 16.86 1.77
N GLY A 97 2.36 17.52 2.92
CA GLY A 97 1.04 17.87 3.47
C GLY A 97 0.27 18.84 2.59
N ILE A 98 0.94 19.84 1.99
CA ILE A 98 0.32 20.78 1.04
C ILE A 98 -0.16 20.04 -0.22
N VAL A 99 0.70 19.18 -0.79
CA VAL A 99 0.35 18.37 -1.98
C VAL A 99 -0.82 17.43 -1.66
N LEU A 100 -0.80 16.77 -0.51
CA LEU A 100 -1.87 15.89 -0.04
C LEU A 100 -3.20 16.65 0.08
N GLY A 101 -3.21 17.79 0.77
CA GLY A 101 -4.43 18.59 0.94
C GLY A 101 -5.00 19.10 -0.38
N ALA A 102 -4.15 19.58 -1.29
CA ALA A 102 -4.57 20.01 -2.62
C ALA A 102 -5.14 18.84 -3.43
N ALA A 103 -4.46 17.69 -3.44
CA ALA A 103 -4.88 16.51 -4.18
C ALA A 103 -6.20 15.96 -3.68
N THR A 104 -6.39 15.87 -2.36
CA THR A 104 -7.66 15.44 -1.75
C THR A 104 -8.80 16.41 -2.13
N GLY A 105 -8.52 17.73 -2.13
CA GLY A 105 -9.50 18.75 -2.56
C GLY A 105 -9.90 18.58 -4.03
N PHE A 106 -8.95 18.38 -4.94
CA PHE A 106 -9.23 18.11 -6.35
C PHE A 106 -9.97 16.80 -6.56
N ALA A 107 -9.57 15.73 -5.87
CA ALA A 107 -10.26 14.45 -5.95
C ALA A 107 -11.73 14.58 -5.51
N ALA A 108 -11.98 15.25 -4.38
CA ALA A 108 -13.33 15.51 -3.89
C ALA A 108 -14.15 16.33 -4.89
N LEU A 109 -13.57 17.38 -5.48
CA LEU A 109 -14.24 18.21 -6.50
C LEU A 109 -14.60 17.37 -7.73
N PHE A 110 -13.68 16.57 -8.26
CA PHE A 110 -13.93 15.76 -9.46
C PHE A 110 -14.99 14.69 -9.20
N LEU A 111 -14.96 14.03 -8.03
CA LEU A 111 -15.98 13.07 -7.63
C LEU A 111 -17.35 13.74 -7.45
N TYR A 112 -17.40 14.94 -6.87
CA TYR A 112 -18.63 15.70 -6.75
C TYR A 112 -19.20 16.07 -8.13
N LEU A 113 -18.36 16.56 -9.03
CA LEU A 113 -18.77 16.89 -10.40
C LEU A 113 -19.25 15.65 -11.16
N ASP A 114 -18.57 14.51 -11.03
CA ASP A 114 -19.00 13.27 -11.67
C ASP A 114 -20.38 12.81 -11.17
N THR A 115 -20.64 12.88 -9.87
CA THR A 115 -21.94 12.50 -9.29
C THR A 115 -23.08 13.46 -9.65
N THR A 116 -22.79 14.74 -9.92
CA THR A 116 -23.79 15.77 -10.23
C THR A 116 -24.01 15.98 -11.72
N THR A 117 -23.01 15.76 -12.56
CA THR A 117 -23.06 15.99 -14.01
C THR A 117 -22.96 14.71 -14.83
N GLY A 118 -22.36 13.66 -14.29
CA GLY A 118 -22.14 12.38 -14.93
C GLY A 118 -23.25 11.38 -14.65
N ALA A 119 -23.41 10.42 -15.54
CA ALA A 119 -24.39 9.35 -15.42
C ALA A 119 -23.90 8.14 -14.60
N THR A 120 -22.71 8.20 -14.01
CA THR A 120 -22.07 7.05 -13.35
C THR A 120 -22.46 6.96 -11.89
N THR A 121 -23.61 6.33 -11.64
CA THR A 121 -24.05 6.00 -10.28
C THR A 121 -23.04 5.04 -9.63
N GLY A 122 -22.46 5.42 -8.48
CA GLY A 122 -21.51 4.56 -7.75
C GLY A 122 -20.03 4.75 -8.10
N ALA A 123 -19.69 5.66 -9.01
CA ALA A 123 -18.29 5.95 -9.39
C ALA A 123 -17.43 6.34 -8.17
N SER A 124 -17.94 7.21 -7.31
CA SER A 124 -17.27 7.60 -6.07
C SER A 124 -16.98 6.41 -5.18
N GLN A 125 -17.94 5.48 -5.06
CA GLN A 125 -17.77 4.28 -4.26
C GLN A 125 -16.70 3.34 -4.85
N GLN A 126 -16.68 3.18 -6.19
CA GLN A 126 -15.66 2.38 -6.87
C GLN A 126 -14.25 2.96 -6.70
N ILE A 127 -14.08 4.28 -6.82
CA ILE A 127 -12.79 4.93 -6.65
C ILE A 127 -12.31 4.83 -5.20
N LEU A 128 -13.17 5.10 -4.22
CA LEU A 128 -12.79 5.14 -2.81
C LEU A 128 -12.55 3.76 -2.22
N PHE A 129 -13.42 2.79 -2.53
CA PHE A 129 -13.38 1.44 -1.93
C PHE A 129 -12.86 0.34 -2.86
N GLY A 130 -12.59 0.69 -4.12
CA GLY A 130 -12.08 -0.23 -5.12
C GLY A 130 -13.16 -1.00 -5.87
N SER A 131 -12.75 -1.66 -6.93
CA SER A 131 -13.63 -2.35 -7.87
C SER A 131 -13.17 -3.79 -8.19
N ILE A 132 -12.50 -4.44 -7.23
CA ILE A 132 -11.81 -5.74 -7.48
C ILE A 132 -12.74 -6.82 -8.08
N PHE A 133 -14.04 -6.85 -7.70
CA PHE A 133 -15.03 -7.78 -8.26
C PHE A 133 -15.70 -7.27 -9.55
N VAL A 134 -15.51 -6.00 -9.92
CA VAL A 134 -16.16 -5.35 -11.07
C VAL A 134 -15.13 -4.96 -12.14
N LEU A 135 -13.88 -5.40 -11.98
CA LEU A 135 -12.82 -5.15 -12.94
C LEU A 135 -13.18 -5.73 -14.31
N GLN A 136 -13.17 -4.87 -15.32
CA GLN A 136 -13.34 -5.31 -16.68
C GLN A 136 -12.15 -6.17 -17.12
N THR A 137 -12.42 -7.29 -17.77
CA THR A 137 -11.38 -8.21 -18.28
C THR A 137 -10.38 -7.51 -19.20
N SER A 138 -10.82 -6.47 -19.93
CA SER A 138 -9.97 -5.62 -20.78
C SER A 138 -8.90 -4.83 -20.00
N THR A 139 -9.08 -4.60 -18.70
CA THR A 139 -8.12 -3.88 -17.85
C THR A 139 -6.98 -4.78 -17.35
N ILE A 140 -7.19 -6.10 -17.34
CA ILE A 140 -6.21 -7.07 -16.81
C ILE A 140 -4.85 -7.00 -17.51
N PRO A 141 -4.77 -6.98 -18.86
CA PRO A 141 -3.47 -6.87 -19.54
C PRO A 141 -2.69 -5.61 -19.15
N PHE A 142 -3.38 -4.48 -18.96
CA PHE A 142 -2.74 -3.24 -18.52
C PHE A 142 -2.19 -3.35 -17.09
N ILE A 143 -2.93 -3.98 -16.18
CA ILE A 143 -2.48 -4.24 -14.81
C ILE A 143 -1.25 -5.16 -14.83
N LEU A 144 -1.23 -6.20 -15.68
CA LEU A 144 -0.08 -7.10 -15.80
C LEU A 144 1.16 -6.39 -16.34
N VAL A 145 1.01 -5.57 -17.39
CA VAL A 145 2.13 -4.80 -17.96
C VAL A 145 2.67 -3.78 -16.96
N LEU A 146 1.81 -3.00 -16.34
CA LEU A 146 2.20 -2.00 -15.34
C LEU A 146 2.83 -2.65 -14.11
N GLY A 147 2.26 -3.76 -13.63
CA GLY A 147 2.82 -4.52 -12.51
C GLY A 147 4.18 -5.11 -12.84
N GLY A 148 4.33 -5.69 -14.04
CA GLY A 148 5.61 -6.19 -14.54
C GLY A 148 6.66 -5.06 -14.67
N LEU A 149 6.25 -3.89 -15.17
CA LEU A 149 7.11 -2.72 -15.25
C LEU A 149 7.57 -2.23 -13.87
N ALA A 150 6.65 -2.11 -12.90
CA ALA A 150 6.99 -1.69 -11.54
C ALA A 150 7.93 -2.70 -10.86
N LEU A 151 7.65 -4.00 -10.97
CA LEU A 151 8.52 -5.05 -10.43
C LEU A 151 9.89 -5.03 -11.11
N GLY A 152 9.95 -4.88 -12.45
CA GLY A 152 11.18 -4.77 -13.21
C GLY A 152 12.01 -3.56 -12.82
N LEU A 153 11.37 -2.40 -12.65
CA LEU A 153 12.04 -1.18 -12.18
C LEU A 153 12.65 -1.38 -10.79
N VAL A 154 11.89 -1.92 -9.83
CA VAL A 154 12.40 -2.14 -8.47
C VAL A 154 13.48 -3.21 -8.45
N ALA A 155 13.34 -4.28 -9.23
CA ALA A 155 14.36 -5.32 -9.35
C ALA A 155 15.68 -4.76 -9.95
N PHE A 156 15.58 -3.96 -11.00
CA PHE A 156 16.74 -3.29 -11.61
C PHE A 156 17.40 -2.30 -10.64
N LEU A 157 16.58 -1.54 -9.92
CA LEU A 157 17.05 -0.54 -8.96
C LEU A 157 17.39 -1.13 -7.58
N TYR A 158 17.21 -2.42 -7.34
CA TYR A 158 17.33 -3.04 -6.01
C TYR A 158 18.62 -2.66 -5.28
N ARG A 159 19.78 -2.87 -5.92
CA ARG A 159 21.09 -2.55 -5.32
C ARG A 159 21.31 -1.05 -5.11
N PRO A 160 21.11 -0.18 -6.11
CA PRO A 160 21.24 1.26 -5.92
C PRO A 160 20.21 1.85 -4.95
N LEU A 161 18.97 1.31 -4.91
CA LEU A 161 17.97 1.70 -3.92
C LEU A 161 18.40 1.34 -2.50
N LEU A 162 18.88 0.12 -2.29
CA LEU A 162 19.32 -0.32 -0.97
C LEU A 162 20.48 0.54 -0.47
N LEU A 163 21.46 0.81 -1.33
CA LEU A 163 22.63 1.65 -0.99
C LEU A 163 22.24 3.09 -0.66
N SER A 164 21.38 3.70 -1.49
CA SER A 164 20.90 5.07 -1.25
C SER A 164 19.92 5.19 -0.08
N SER A 165 19.30 4.07 0.34
CA SER A 165 18.45 4.04 1.54
C SER A 165 19.26 4.07 2.85
N VAL A 166 20.53 3.66 2.80
CA VAL A 166 21.43 3.72 3.97
C VAL A 166 22.10 5.09 4.05
N SER A 167 22.70 5.57 2.96
CA SER A 167 23.32 6.90 2.87
C SER A 167 23.45 7.35 1.42
N ASP A 168 22.89 8.52 1.13
CA ASP A 168 23.03 9.17 -0.18
C ASP A 168 24.49 9.54 -0.50
N GLU A 169 25.28 9.87 0.52
CA GLU A 169 26.69 10.25 0.37
C GLU A 169 27.54 9.05 -0.05
N ILE A 170 27.36 7.91 0.65
CA ILE A 170 28.07 6.66 0.32
C ILE A 170 27.65 6.17 -1.07
N ALA A 171 26.35 6.29 -1.42
CA ALA A 171 25.87 5.90 -2.74
C ALA A 171 26.53 6.75 -3.85
N ARG A 172 26.62 8.07 -3.67
CA ARG A 172 27.32 8.98 -4.62
C ARG A 172 28.80 8.66 -4.74
N ALA A 173 29.47 8.42 -3.62
CA ALA A 173 30.89 8.05 -3.61
C ALA A 173 31.18 6.75 -4.38
N ARG A 174 30.18 5.84 -4.47
CA ARG A 174 30.23 4.62 -5.27
C ARG A 174 29.71 4.78 -6.70
N GLY A 175 29.52 6.02 -7.18
CA GLY A 175 29.08 6.31 -8.54
C GLY A 175 27.58 6.07 -8.82
N VAL A 176 26.76 5.87 -7.77
CA VAL A 176 25.30 5.70 -7.96
C VAL A 176 24.66 7.06 -8.27
N PRO A 177 23.93 7.19 -9.39
CA PRO A 177 23.20 8.43 -9.71
C PRO A 177 21.94 8.55 -8.85
N VAL A 178 22.09 8.95 -7.58
CA VAL A 178 21.03 8.95 -6.56
C VAL A 178 19.77 9.68 -7.03
N ARG A 179 19.92 10.77 -7.82
CA ARG A 179 18.78 11.52 -8.36
C ARG A 179 17.97 10.67 -9.34
N ALA A 180 18.64 10.02 -10.31
CA ALA A 180 17.96 9.15 -11.28
C ALA A 180 17.28 7.95 -10.59
N VAL A 181 17.98 7.31 -9.65
CA VAL A 181 17.43 6.21 -8.83
C VAL A 181 16.16 6.65 -8.10
N GLY A 182 16.19 7.84 -7.52
CA GLY A 182 15.03 8.38 -6.82
C GLY A 182 13.85 8.70 -7.76
N VAL A 183 14.08 9.25 -8.98
CA VAL A 183 13.02 9.52 -9.97
C VAL A 183 12.39 8.21 -10.44
N LEU A 184 13.22 7.23 -10.83
CA LEU A 184 12.73 5.93 -11.28
C LEU A 184 11.97 5.18 -10.18
N TYR A 185 12.41 5.33 -8.92
CA TYR A 185 11.68 4.77 -7.79
C TYR A 185 10.32 5.45 -7.58
N MET A 186 10.24 6.78 -7.68
CA MET A 186 8.97 7.51 -7.62
C MET A 186 8.02 7.10 -8.75
N LEU A 187 8.55 6.80 -9.94
CA LEU A 187 7.75 6.25 -11.03
C LEU A 187 7.19 4.86 -10.68
N ALA A 188 8.02 3.96 -10.13
CA ALA A 188 7.55 2.64 -9.67
C ALA A 188 6.50 2.78 -8.57
N LEU A 189 6.67 3.74 -7.65
CA LEU A 189 5.70 4.05 -6.60
C LEU A 189 4.38 4.56 -7.18
N ALA A 190 4.43 5.48 -8.16
CA ALA A 190 3.24 6.01 -8.84
C ALA A 190 2.44 4.90 -9.55
N ILE A 191 3.13 3.99 -10.25
CA ILE A 191 2.49 2.84 -10.89
C ILE A 191 1.84 1.92 -9.85
N SER A 192 2.58 1.58 -8.79
CA SER A 192 2.08 0.72 -7.70
C SER A 192 0.84 1.30 -7.03
N VAL A 193 0.89 2.59 -6.71
CA VAL A 193 -0.23 3.31 -6.09
C VAL A 193 -1.42 3.39 -7.03
N GLY A 194 -1.22 3.74 -8.31
CA GLY A 194 -2.30 3.82 -9.31
C GLY A 194 -3.02 2.48 -9.49
N MET A 195 -2.26 1.38 -9.56
CA MET A 195 -2.84 0.04 -9.65
C MET A 195 -3.62 -0.35 -8.39
N SER A 196 -3.04 -0.12 -7.21
CA SER A 196 -3.71 -0.48 -5.95
C SER A 196 -4.93 0.40 -5.68
N SER A 197 -4.91 1.66 -6.07
CA SER A 197 -6.07 2.56 -5.98
C SER A 197 -7.24 2.09 -6.84
N LEU A 198 -6.98 1.61 -8.07
CA LEU A 198 -8.03 1.06 -8.93
C LEU A 198 -8.62 -0.22 -8.34
N VAL A 199 -7.78 -1.15 -7.86
CA VAL A 199 -8.19 -2.51 -7.48
C VAL A 199 -8.80 -2.53 -6.07
N ILE A 200 -8.13 -1.92 -5.10
CA ILE A 200 -8.47 -2.00 -3.67
C ILE A 200 -9.18 -0.73 -3.18
N GLY A 201 -9.05 0.35 -3.93
CA GLY A 201 -9.57 1.66 -3.57
C GLY A 201 -8.51 2.58 -2.98
N THR A 202 -8.75 3.87 -3.15
CA THR A 202 -7.76 4.90 -2.82
C THR A 202 -7.57 5.10 -1.33
N ILE A 203 -8.64 5.04 -0.55
CA ILE A 203 -8.59 5.23 0.91
C ILE A 203 -7.67 4.19 1.57
N LEU A 204 -7.66 2.96 1.05
CA LEU A 204 -7.06 1.82 1.73
C LEU A 204 -5.81 1.28 1.02
N SER A 205 -5.47 1.80 -0.17
CA SER A 205 -4.28 1.41 -0.94
C SER A 205 -2.97 1.63 -0.17
N THR A 206 -2.91 2.70 0.63
CA THR A 206 -1.75 3.00 1.48
C THR A 206 -1.50 1.93 2.55
N ALA A 207 -2.55 1.31 3.07
CA ALA A 207 -2.42 0.22 4.05
C ALA A 207 -1.75 -1.01 3.43
N LEU A 208 -2.07 -1.34 2.18
CA LEU A 208 -1.41 -2.44 1.45
C LEU A 208 0.03 -2.10 1.06
N LEU A 209 0.31 -0.83 0.77
CA LEU A 209 1.65 -0.35 0.45
C LEU A 209 2.59 -0.44 1.67
N ILE A 210 2.14 0.07 2.82
CA ILE A 210 2.99 0.27 4.01
C ILE A 210 2.89 -0.91 4.98
N GLY A 211 1.69 -1.44 5.19
CA GLY A 211 1.40 -2.40 6.26
C GLY A 211 2.21 -3.70 6.18
N PRO A 212 2.16 -4.45 5.07
CA PRO A 212 2.94 -5.69 4.92
C PRO A 212 4.45 -5.47 5.09
N ALA A 213 4.98 -4.36 4.55
CA ALA A 213 6.38 -3.99 4.70
C ALA A 213 6.74 -3.67 6.16
N ALA A 214 5.90 -2.92 6.87
CA ALA A 214 6.11 -2.60 8.27
C ALA A 214 6.09 -3.84 9.18
N VAL A 215 5.19 -4.79 8.90
CA VAL A 215 5.14 -6.08 9.60
C VAL A 215 6.41 -6.89 9.35
N ALA A 216 6.80 -7.04 8.08
CA ALA A 216 7.97 -7.82 7.69
C ALA A 216 9.27 -7.29 8.31
N LEU A 217 9.46 -5.96 8.32
CA LEU A 217 10.63 -5.32 8.95
C LEU A 217 10.67 -5.48 10.48
N ARG A 218 9.53 -5.74 11.13
CA ARG A 218 9.49 -6.10 12.55
C ARG A 218 9.88 -7.54 12.81
N LEU A 219 9.54 -8.44 11.89
CA LEU A 219 9.74 -9.88 12.06
C LEU A 219 11.16 -10.34 11.71
N THR A 220 11.83 -9.67 10.76
CA THR A 220 13.18 -10.05 10.32
C THR A 220 14.08 -8.86 10.06
N LYS A 221 15.38 -9.06 10.33
CA LYS A 221 16.45 -8.08 10.03
C LYS A 221 17.10 -8.30 8.66
N GLN A 222 16.83 -9.44 8.02
CA GLN A 222 17.42 -9.77 6.72
C GLN A 222 16.51 -9.29 5.60
N MET A 223 17.02 -8.37 4.75
CA MET A 223 16.26 -7.73 3.68
C MET A 223 15.57 -8.71 2.73
N ARG A 224 16.23 -9.81 2.38
CA ARG A 224 15.67 -10.86 1.49
C ARG A 224 14.39 -11.46 2.08
N TRP A 225 14.46 -11.84 3.35
CA TRP A 225 13.33 -12.42 4.06
C TRP A 225 12.24 -11.39 4.36
N ALA A 226 12.64 -10.13 4.61
CA ALA A 226 11.67 -9.05 4.79
C ALA A 226 10.82 -8.83 3.54
N ILE A 227 11.44 -8.79 2.36
CA ILE A 227 10.73 -8.67 1.08
C ILE A 227 9.78 -9.85 0.86
N LEU A 228 10.28 -11.08 1.02
CA LEU A 228 9.46 -12.29 0.84
C LEU A 228 8.26 -12.28 1.80
N LEU A 229 8.49 -12.00 3.08
CA LEU A 229 7.43 -11.92 4.09
C LEU A 229 6.42 -10.81 3.78
N ALA A 230 6.88 -9.63 3.34
CA ALA A 230 5.98 -8.54 2.97
C ALA A 230 5.07 -8.96 1.81
N VAL A 231 5.61 -9.58 0.77
CA VAL A 231 4.84 -10.08 -0.37
C VAL A 231 3.84 -11.16 0.08
N LEU A 232 4.27 -12.13 0.88
CA LEU A 232 3.39 -13.20 1.37
C LEU A 232 2.27 -12.66 2.26
N ILE A 233 2.57 -11.70 3.15
CA ILE A 233 1.57 -11.04 4.01
C ILE A 233 0.59 -10.24 3.16
N GLY A 234 1.07 -9.50 2.16
CA GLY A 234 0.23 -8.73 1.25
C GLY A 234 -0.72 -9.61 0.44
N ILE A 235 -0.20 -10.67 -0.18
CA ILE A 235 -1.01 -11.64 -0.94
C ILE A 235 -2.00 -12.35 -0.01
N GLY A 236 -1.56 -12.83 1.14
CA GLY A 236 -2.40 -13.51 2.12
C GLY A 236 -3.53 -12.63 2.63
N ALA A 237 -3.24 -11.36 2.96
CA ALA A 237 -4.25 -10.40 3.39
C ALA A 237 -5.26 -10.11 2.27
N THR A 238 -4.81 -10.03 1.03
CA THR A 238 -5.69 -9.81 -0.13
C THR A 238 -6.58 -11.01 -0.39
N TRP A 239 -6.05 -12.22 -0.39
CA TRP A 239 -6.84 -13.43 -0.61
C TRP A 239 -7.87 -13.69 0.49
N LEU A 240 -7.46 -13.53 1.76
CA LEU A 240 -8.38 -13.63 2.89
C LEU A 240 -9.43 -12.51 2.85
N GLY A 241 -9.04 -11.30 2.44
CA GLY A 241 -9.97 -10.19 2.28
C GLY A 241 -11.01 -10.43 1.20
N VAL A 242 -10.60 -10.98 0.05
CA VAL A 242 -11.52 -11.38 -1.04
C VAL A 242 -12.47 -12.49 -0.58
N LEU A 243 -11.97 -13.50 0.15
CA LEU A 243 -12.76 -14.58 0.70
C LEU A 243 -13.83 -14.06 1.68
N LEU A 244 -13.41 -13.28 2.68
CA LEU A 244 -14.32 -12.74 3.69
C LEU A 244 -15.34 -11.77 3.09
N ALA A 245 -14.95 -10.99 2.08
CA ALA A 245 -15.88 -10.11 1.39
C ALA A 245 -16.93 -10.90 0.58
N TYR A 246 -16.52 -11.98 -0.08
CA TYR A 246 -17.43 -12.87 -0.78
C TYR A 246 -18.42 -13.53 0.20
N ASP A 247 -17.91 -14.09 1.29
CA ASP A 247 -18.74 -14.75 2.30
C ASP A 247 -19.65 -13.76 3.04
N SER A 248 -19.21 -12.49 3.21
CA SER A 248 -20.01 -11.45 3.90
C SER A 248 -21.36 -11.17 3.21
N TYR A 249 -21.47 -11.43 1.91
CA TYR A 249 -22.73 -11.33 1.18
C TYR A 249 -23.80 -12.28 1.72
N TYR A 250 -23.39 -13.39 2.33
CA TYR A 250 -24.28 -14.41 2.89
C TYR A 250 -24.52 -14.27 4.39
N TRP A 251 -23.81 -13.35 5.08
CA TRP A 251 -23.88 -13.23 6.54
C TRP A 251 -25.14 -12.54 7.08
N GLY A 252 -25.86 -11.81 6.24
CA GLY A 252 -27.03 -11.06 6.67
C GLY A 252 -28.26 -11.29 5.79
N SER A 253 -29.43 -10.95 6.32
CA SER A 253 -30.69 -10.99 5.57
C SER A 253 -30.75 -9.98 4.42
N ALA A 254 -29.97 -8.89 4.50
CA ALA A 254 -29.94 -7.82 3.52
C ALA A 254 -29.12 -8.13 2.26
N ARG A 255 -28.36 -9.24 2.24
CA ARG A 255 -27.47 -9.64 1.12
C ARG A 255 -26.57 -8.51 0.60
N ASN A 256 -26.03 -7.70 1.50
CA ASN A 256 -25.10 -6.63 1.19
C ASN A 256 -23.69 -7.09 1.54
N GLY A 257 -22.83 -7.29 0.52
CA GLY A 257 -21.41 -7.62 0.73
C GLY A 257 -20.65 -6.43 1.30
N TRP A 258 -19.74 -6.70 2.25
CA TRP A 258 -18.84 -5.69 2.81
C TRP A 258 -17.68 -5.42 1.85
N PRO A 259 -17.12 -4.21 1.85
CA PRO A 259 -16.01 -3.88 0.96
C PRO A 259 -14.78 -4.77 1.21
N VAL A 260 -14.20 -5.32 0.15
CA VAL A 260 -12.96 -6.15 0.22
C VAL A 260 -11.84 -5.41 0.91
N SER A 261 -11.72 -4.13 0.61
CA SER A 261 -10.71 -3.23 1.16
C SER A 261 -10.76 -3.16 2.69
N PHE A 262 -11.95 -3.17 3.30
CA PHE A 262 -12.08 -3.22 4.77
C PHE A 262 -11.42 -4.47 5.35
N PHE A 263 -11.68 -5.64 4.79
CA PHE A 263 -11.11 -6.89 5.29
C PHE A 263 -9.59 -6.94 5.11
N ILE A 264 -9.08 -6.47 3.95
CA ILE A 264 -7.63 -6.41 3.71
C ILE A 264 -6.94 -5.55 4.77
N VAL A 265 -7.47 -4.36 5.03
CA VAL A 265 -6.89 -3.44 6.02
C VAL A 265 -7.00 -4.00 7.43
N ALA A 266 -8.14 -4.59 7.80
CA ALA A 266 -8.32 -5.21 9.11
C ALA A 266 -7.31 -6.34 9.32
N ILE A 267 -7.09 -7.21 8.33
CA ILE A 267 -6.12 -8.30 8.40
C ILE A 267 -4.69 -7.77 8.53
N VAL A 268 -4.31 -6.79 7.70
CA VAL A 268 -2.98 -6.15 7.77
C VAL A 268 -2.77 -5.49 9.13
N PHE A 269 -3.77 -4.78 9.64
CA PHE A 269 -3.71 -4.12 10.95
C PHE A 269 -3.57 -5.13 12.09
N LEU A 270 -4.37 -6.20 12.10
CA LEU A 270 -4.27 -7.26 13.10
C LEU A 270 -2.92 -7.97 13.05
N THR A 271 -2.40 -8.24 11.84
CA THR A 271 -1.06 -8.82 11.66
C THR A 271 0.03 -7.88 12.20
N TYR A 272 -0.13 -6.57 12.00
CA TYR A 272 0.79 -5.57 12.54
C TYR A 272 0.76 -5.54 14.07
N LEU A 273 -0.41 -5.58 14.69
CA LEU A 273 -0.55 -5.65 16.15
C LEU A 273 0.08 -6.95 16.70
N ALA A 274 -0.23 -8.08 16.09
CA ALA A 274 0.31 -9.39 16.47
C ALA A 274 1.84 -9.42 16.39
N SER A 275 2.45 -8.79 15.37
CA SER A 275 3.91 -8.70 15.22
C SER A 275 4.59 -7.90 16.34
N GLY A 276 3.88 -7.05 17.05
CA GLY A 276 4.39 -6.26 18.17
C GLY A 276 4.33 -6.97 19.53
N MET A 277 3.42 -7.93 19.70
CA MET A 277 3.16 -8.60 20.98
C MET A 277 4.39 -9.31 21.61
N PRO A 278 5.23 -10.04 20.85
CA PRO A 278 6.39 -10.71 21.44
C PRO A 278 7.36 -9.75 22.15
N ARG A 279 7.51 -8.53 21.64
CA ARG A 279 8.40 -7.51 22.23
C ARG A 279 7.84 -6.93 23.52
N LEU A 280 6.53 -6.77 23.63
CA LEU A 280 5.86 -6.30 24.86
C LEU A 280 5.96 -7.35 25.96
N LEU A 281 5.84 -8.63 25.62
CA LEU A 281 5.94 -9.74 26.57
C LEU A 281 7.38 -9.96 27.07
N SER A 282 8.38 -9.80 26.18
CA SER A 282 9.79 -9.94 26.56
C SER A 282 10.31 -8.75 27.38
N GLY A 283 9.85 -7.54 27.10
CA GLY A 283 10.18 -6.33 27.88
C GLY A 283 9.70 -6.40 29.33
N ARG A 284 8.52 -6.97 29.57
CA ARG A 284 8.00 -7.18 30.92
C ARG A 284 8.83 -8.17 31.75
N ARG A 285 9.35 -9.23 31.12
CA ARG A 285 10.22 -10.20 31.81
C ARG A 285 11.57 -9.61 32.24
N GLY A 286 12.16 -8.72 31.44
CA GLY A 286 13.42 -8.05 31.76
C GLY A 286 13.31 -7.04 32.91
N VAL A 287 12.19 -6.33 33.02
CA VAL A 287 11.91 -5.39 34.14
C VAL A 287 11.65 -6.15 35.42
N SER A 288 10.87 -7.23 35.39
CA SER A 288 10.61 -8.08 36.55
C SER A 288 11.89 -8.74 37.09
N ALA A 289 12.79 -9.22 36.21
CA ALA A 289 14.06 -9.80 36.61
C ALA A 289 15.03 -8.77 37.26
N ARG A 290 15.02 -7.52 36.79
CA ARG A 290 15.83 -6.43 37.37
C ARG A 290 15.31 -6.01 38.73
N LEU A 291 14.00 -5.94 38.92
CA LEU A 291 13.38 -5.64 40.20
C LEU A 291 13.61 -6.77 41.22
N SER A 292 13.58 -8.01 40.82
CA SER A 292 13.90 -9.16 41.68
C SER A 292 15.35 -9.13 42.16
N ASN A 293 16.31 -8.80 41.28
CA ASN A 293 17.72 -8.69 41.63
C ASN A 293 18.05 -7.48 42.50
N SER A 294 17.29 -6.39 42.39
CA SER A 294 17.49 -5.21 43.27
C SER A 294 16.89 -5.38 44.67
N LEU A 295 15.99 -6.35 44.86
CA LEU A 295 15.38 -6.67 46.16
C LEU A 295 16.16 -7.75 46.92
N VAL A 296 17.04 -8.49 46.26
CA VAL A 296 18.01 -9.40 46.91
C VAL A 296 19.29 -8.58 47.10
N GLY A 297 19.28 -7.77 48.17
CA GLY A 297 20.37 -6.85 48.51
C GLY A 297 21.72 -7.58 48.62
N ASP A 298 22.78 -6.83 48.29
CA ASP A 298 24.16 -7.22 48.61
C ASP A 298 24.28 -7.62 50.07
N PRO A 299 24.94 -8.74 50.38
CA PRO A 299 25.31 -9.02 51.75
C PRO A 299 26.26 -7.92 52.24
N VAL A 300 25.86 -7.24 53.27
CA VAL A 300 26.72 -6.30 54.00
C VAL A 300 27.86 -7.15 54.57
N ASP A 301 29.06 -6.98 54.00
CA ASP A 301 30.29 -7.51 54.59
C ASP A 301 30.59 -6.66 55.82
N ASP A 302 30.49 -7.30 56.98
CA ASP A 302 31.01 -6.84 58.29
C ASP A 302 32.52 -7.15 58.40
#